data_47a0c1300a80d865fa7eaa02c2d0d8c2
#
_entry.id   47a0c1300a80d865fa7eaa02c2d0d8c2
#
_cell.length_a   1.000
_cell.length_b   1.000
_cell.length_c   1.000
_cell.angle_alpha   90.00
_cell.angle_beta   90.00
_cell.angle_gamma   90.00
#
_symmetry.space_group_name_H-M   'P 1'
#
loop_
_entity.id
_entity.type
_entity.pdbx_description
1 polymer ?
#
loop_
_entity_poly.entity_id
_entity_poly.type
_entity_poly.pdbx_seq_one_letter_code
_entity_poly.pdbx_strand_id
1 'polypeptide(L)'
;IGTTEAMARIIFNGRPELEGKIYIAYCPERVLPGNVIYELVHNDRVIGGLNIESTDKAIEFYSQFVQGTLHKTNCRTAEMCKLTENSSRDVQIAFANELSLICDKAGINVWELVNLANKHPRVNILQPGCGVGGHCIAVDPYFITADFPAESKLISDARDINNYKSFWCAEKVKNAMLEFELKHHRKPCVAMMGLAFKPNIDDLRESPAKYITTKVMQSCNNADILVVEPNVKEHNVFKLTDYREAYDKANIVVFLTAHKEFKELSWREDKMMLDFCGVFKK
;
A
#
# COMPACT_ATOMS: atom_id res chain seq x y z
N ILE A 1 -5.02 -19.38 -6.95
CA ILE A 1 -5.11 -19.70 -8.39
C ILE A 1 -5.94 -20.96 -8.57
N GLY A 2 -6.80 -21.01 -9.64
CA GLY A 2 -7.75 -22.11 -9.82
C GLY A 2 -9.12 -21.86 -9.18
N THR A 3 -9.39 -20.67 -8.69
CA THR A 3 -10.68 -20.29 -8.09
C THR A 3 -11.81 -20.38 -9.12
N THR A 4 -11.61 -19.96 -10.36
CA THR A 4 -12.60 -20.07 -11.43
C THR A 4 -12.99 -21.52 -11.70
N GLU A 5 -12.01 -22.43 -11.73
CA GLU A 5 -12.24 -23.86 -11.88
C GLU A 5 -12.96 -24.46 -10.65
N ALA A 6 -12.59 -24.02 -9.45
CA ALA A 6 -13.26 -24.45 -8.22
C ALA A 6 -14.73 -23.99 -8.18
N MET A 7 -15.00 -22.76 -8.58
CA MET A 7 -16.38 -22.23 -8.70
C MET A 7 -17.16 -23.01 -9.76
N ALA A 8 -16.58 -23.32 -10.91
CA ALA A 8 -17.21 -24.14 -11.94
C ALA A 8 -17.59 -25.52 -11.41
N ARG A 9 -16.69 -26.19 -10.68
CA ARG A 9 -16.98 -27.51 -10.04
C ARG A 9 -18.13 -27.42 -9.05
N ILE A 10 -18.19 -26.37 -8.22
CA ILE A 10 -19.29 -26.17 -7.26
C ILE A 10 -20.63 -26.01 -8.00
N ILE A 11 -20.64 -25.18 -9.06
CA ILE A 11 -21.84 -24.96 -9.88
C ILE A 11 -22.32 -26.26 -10.52
N PHE A 12 -21.44 -27.00 -11.19
CA PHE A 12 -21.80 -28.21 -11.91
C PHE A 12 -22.15 -29.39 -10.99
N ASN A 13 -21.53 -29.46 -9.80
CA ASN A 13 -21.94 -30.44 -8.78
C ASN A 13 -23.35 -30.17 -8.25
N GLY A 14 -23.71 -28.90 -8.07
CA GLY A 14 -25.05 -28.50 -7.60
C GLY A 14 -26.11 -28.48 -8.72
N ARG A 15 -25.69 -28.22 -9.94
CA ARG A 15 -26.57 -28.05 -11.12
C ARG A 15 -25.93 -28.73 -12.37
N PRO A 16 -25.90 -30.08 -12.43
CA PRO A 16 -25.23 -30.80 -13.52
C PRO A 16 -25.79 -30.47 -14.92
N GLU A 17 -27.09 -30.12 -14.98
CA GLU A 17 -27.76 -29.74 -16.22
C GLU A 17 -27.22 -28.45 -16.87
N LEU A 18 -26.39 -27.66 -16.18
CA LEU A 18 -25.76 -26.45 -16.69
C LEU A 18 -24.41 -26.73 -17.37
N GLU A 19 -23.81 -27.88 -17.17
CA GLU A 19 -22.56 -28.26 -17.82
C GLU A 19 -22.71 -28.23 -19.35
N GLY A 20 -21.83 -27.53 -20.03
CA GLY A 20 -21.90 -27.27 -21.47
C GLY A 20 -22.96 -26.27 -21.92
N LYS A 21 -23.75 -25.69 -20.98
CA LYS A 21 -24.80 -24.70 -21.31
C LYS A 21 -24.47 -23.28 -20.84
N ILE A 22 -23.51 -23.13 -19.94
CA ILE A 22 -23.07 -21.82 -19.43
C ILE A 22 -21.59 -21.61 -19.72
N TYR A 23 -21.21 -20.34 -19.86
CA TYR A 23 -19.85 -19.91 -20.09
C TYR A 23 -19.30 -19.26 -18.82
N ILE A 24 -18.12 -19.71 -18.38
CA ILE A 24 -17.46 -19.21 -17.16
C ILE A 24 -16.09 -18.66 -17.53
N ALA A 25 -15.85 -17.39 -17.21
CA ALA A 25 -14.58 -16.72 -17.47
C ALA A 25 -14.22 -15.79 -16.31
N TYR A 26 -12.93 -15.59 -16.12
CA TYR A 26 -12.36 -14.60 -15.22
C TYR A 26 -11.79 -13.42 -16.03
N CYS A 27 -12.16 -12.22 -15.62
CA CYS A 27 -11.63 -10.98 -16.16
C CYS A 27 -11.22 -10.08 -14.98
N PRO A 28 -9.92 -10.00 -14.66
CA PRO A 28 -9.44 -9.23 -13.52
C PRO A 28 -9.80 -7.74 -13.64
N GLU A 29 -10.31 -7.18 -12.56
CA GLU A 29 -10.55 -5.74 -12.49
C GLU A 29 -9.26 -5.00 -12.12
N ARG A 30 -8.92 -3.95 -12.88
CA ARG A 30 -7.66 -3.21 -12.78
C ARG A 30 -7.84 -1.69 -12.79
N VAL A 31 -9.07 -1.22 -12.53
CA VAL A 31 -9.38 0.22 -12.51
C VAL A 31 -8.95 0.89 -11.21
N LEU A 32 -8.66 2.19 -11.29
CA LEU A 32 -8.35 3.02 -10.14
C LEU A 32 -9.63 3.68 -9.59
N PRO A 33 -9.82 3.71 -8.26
CA PRO A 33 -10.89 4.49 -7.65
C PRO A 33 -10.81 5.97 -8.08
N GLY A 34 -11.98 6.53 -8.40
CA GLY A 34 -12.10 7.91 -8.88
C GLY A 34 -12.14 8.06 -10.40
N ASN A 35 -11.70 7.05 -11.18
CA ASN A 35 -11.71 7.07 -12.64
C ASN A 35 -12.32 5.80 -13.27
N VAL A 36 -13.15 5.11 -12.50
CA VAL A 36 -13.62 3.74 -12.78
C VAL A 36 -14.27 3.60 -14.15
N ILE A 37 -15.23 4.46 -14.49
CA ILE A 37 -16.00 4.35 -15.77
C ILE A 37 -15.09 4.57 -16.98
N TYR A 38 -14.21 5.57 -16.91
CA TYR A 38 -13.27 5.82 -18.00
C TYR A 38 -12.33 4.64 -18.23
N GLU A 39 -11.71 4.14 -17.14
CA GLU A 39 -10.76 3.02 -17.23
C GLU A 39 -11.45 1.70 -17.59
N LEU A 40 -12.70 1.50 -17.15
CA LEU A 40 -13.49 0.33 -17.54
C LEU A 40 -13.66 0.22 -19.05
N VAL A 41 -13.80 1.35 -19.72
CA VAL A 41 -14.01 1.44 -21.17
C VAL A 41 -12.68 1.43 -21.93
N HIS A 42 -11.65 2.14 -21.44
CA HIS A 42 -10.45 2.41 -22.24
C HIS A 42 -9.25 1.52 -21.94
N ASN A 43 -9.19 0.87 -20.76
CA ASN A 43 -8.06 0.01 -20.44
C ASN A 43 -8.14 -1.33 -21.18
N ASP A 44 -6.96 -1.85 -21.54
CA ASP A 44 -6.82 -3.22 -22.01
C ASP A 44 -7.32 -4.21 -20.96
N ARG A 45 -7.94 -5.31 -21.39
CA ARG A 45 -8.46 -6.35 -20.52
C ARG A 45 -7.86 -7.70 -20.82
N VAL A 46 -7.54 -8.44 -19.74
CA VAL A 46 -7.18 -9.85 -19.82
C VAL A 46 -8.44 -10.68 -19.56
N ILE A 47 -8.77 -11.58 -20.46
CA ILE A 47 -9.99 -12.40 -20.38
C ILE A 47 -9.62 -13.87 -20.51
N GLY A 48 -9.86 -14.65 -19.45
CA GLY A 48 -9.55 -16.06 -19.40
C GLY A 48 -10.77 -16.89 -19.05
N GLY A 49 -11.25 -17.69 -19.99
CA GLY A 49 -12.34 -18.65 -19.79
C GLY A 49 -11.88 -19.99 -19.24
N LEU A 50 -12.84 -20.76 -18.73
CA LEU A 50 -12.66 -22.15 -18.35
C LEU A 50 -12.26 -23.02 -19.56
N ASN A 51 -12.76 -22.64 -20.74
CA ASN A 51 -12.44 -23.18 -22.05
C ASN A 51 -12.43 -22.06 -23.10
N ILE A 52 -12.09 -22.38 -24.35
CA ILE A 52 -12.01 -21.41 -25.46
C ILE A 52 -13.36 -20.76 -25.70
N GLU A 53 -14.45 -21.51 -25.69
CA GLU A 53 -15.79 -20.99 -25.93
C GLU A 53 -16.20 -19.98 -24.86
N SER A 54 -15.90 -20.27 -23.58
CA SER A 54 -16.11 -19.33 -22.47
C SER A 54 -15.31 -18.04 -22.63
N THR A 55 -14.06 -18.14 -23.12
CA THR A 55 -13.23 -16.97 -23.41
C THR A 55 -13.85 -16.13 -24.53
N ASP A 56 -14.27 -16.77 -25.63
CA ASP A 56 -14.84 -16.09 -26.78
C ASP A 56 -16.16 -15.40 -26.44
N LYS A 57 -17.02 -16.04 -25.65
CA LYS A 57 -18.27 -15.44 -25.18
C LYS A 57 -18.04 -14.25 -24.24
N ALA A 58 -17.05 -14.34 -23.37
CA ALA A 58 -16.69 -13.22 -22.51
C ALA A 58 -16.15 -12.04 -23.35
N ILE A 59 -15.33 -12.30 -24.37
CA ILE A 59 -14.84 -11.28 -25.30
C ILE A 59 -15.99 -10.62 -26.07
N GLU A 60 -16.92 -11.42 -26.60
CA GLU A 60 -18.13 -10.91 -27.26
C GLU A 60 -18.91 -9.94 -26.37
N PHE A 61 -19.02 -10.25 -25.07
CA PHE A 61 -19.66 -9.38 -24.10
C PHE A 61 -18.87 -8.08 -23.87
N TYR A 62 -17.58 -8.17 -23.57
CA TYR A 62 -16.75 -7.00 -23.27
C TYR A 62 -16.54 -6.10 -24.50
N SER A 63 -16.52 -6.65 -25.72
CA SER A 63 -16.39 -5.88 -26.97
C SER A 63 -17.52 -4.89 -27.22
N GLN A 64 -18.67 -5.02 -26.52
CA GLN A 64 -19.78 -4.10 -26.63
C GLN A 64 -19.49 -2.72 -26.06
N PHE A 65 -18.55 -2.60 -25.10
CA PHE A 65 -18.29 -1.33 -24.42
C PHE A 65 -16.81 -1.04 -24.17
N VAL A 66 -15.91 -2.03 -24.25
CA VAL A 66 -14.47 -1.84 -24.07
C VAL A 66 -13.83 -1.40 -25.38
N GLN A 67 -13.11 -0.29 -25.35
CA GLN A 67 -12.35 0.27 -26.47
C GLN A 67 -10.86 -0.14 -26.43
N GLY A 68 -10.36 -0.58 -25.28
CA GLY A 68 -9.02 -1.16 -25.12
C GLY A 68 -8.91 -2.53 -25.76
N THR A 69 -7.69 -3.08 -25.82
CA THR A 69 -7.44 -4.41 -26.38
C THR A 69 -7.94 -5.51 -25.43
N LEU A 70 -8.64 -6.50 -25.99
CA LEU A 70 -9.11 -7.68 -25.26
C LEU A 70 -8.12 -8.84 -25.48
N HIS A 71 -7.30 -9.12 -24.45
CA HIS A 71 -6.27 -10.16 -24.48
C HIS A 71 -6.84 -11.50 -24.05
N LYS A 72 -6.87 -12.46 -24.98
CA LYS A 72 -7.35 -13.83 -24.74
C LYS A 72 -6.33 -14.65 -23.97
N THR A 73 -6.80 -15.41 -22.96
CA THR A 73 -6.00 -16.39 -22.23
C THR A 73 -6.90 -17.46 -21.60
N ASN A 74 -6.38 -18.30 -20.70
CA ASN A 74 -7.14 -19.21 -19.85
C ASN A 74 -7.39 -18.58 -18.46
N CYS A 75 -8.32 -19.13 -17.69
CA CYS A 75 -8.71 -18.58 -16.39
C CYS A 75 -7.54 -18.54 -15.38
N ARG A 76 -6.68 -19.56 -15.33
CA ARG A 76 -5.53 -19.59 -14.43
C ARG A 76 -4.54 -18.47 -14.71
N THR A 77 -4.23 -18.24 -15.99
CA THR A 77 -3.33 -17.15 -16.40
C THR A 77 -3.95 -15.80 -16.09
N ALA A 78 -5.25 -15.62 -16.34
CA ALA A 78 -5.94 -14.37 -16.01
C ALA A 78 -5.96 -14.08 -14.49
N GLU A 79 -6.18 -15.09 -13.65
CA GLU A 79 -6.10 -15.00 -12.19
C GLU A 79 -4.67 -14.61 -11.75
N MET A 80 -3.66 -15.30 -12.29
CA MET A 80 -2.26 -15.03 -11.96
C MET A 80 -1.82 -13.63 -12.39
N CYS A 81 -2.30 -13.10 -13.53
CA CYS A 81 -2.01 -11.73 -13.97
C CYS A 81 -2.36 -10.71 -12.88
N LYS A 82 -3.55 -10.82 -12.29
CA LYS A 82 -3.98 -9.91 -11.21
C LYS A 82 -3.06 -9.96 -10.01
N LEU A 83 -2.73 -11.16 -9.53
CA LEU A 83 -1.85 -11.36 -8.38
C LEU A 83 -0.42 -10.91 -8.67
N THR A 84 0.08 -11.15 -9.89
CA THR A 84 1.42 -10.74 -10.32
C THR A 84 1.57 -9.23 -10.36
N GLU A 85 0.59 -8.49 -10.88
CA GLU A 85 0.61 -7.03 -10.93
C GLU A 85 0.80 -6.43 -9.53
N ASN A 86 0.02 -6.90 -8.54
CA ASN A 86 0.10 -6.40 -7.18
C ASN A 86 1.36 -6.89 -6.45
N SER A 87 1.80 -8.13 -6.67
CA SER A 87 3.04 -8.65 -6.09
C SER A 87 4.28 -7.95 -6.65
N SER A 88 4.30 -7.67 -7.95
CA SER A 88 5.37 -6.87 -8.57
C SER A 88 5.46 -5.48 -7.95
N ARG A 89 4.32 -4.84 -7.71
CA ARG A 89 4.26 -3.55 -7.05
C ARG A 89 4.78 -3.61 -5.62
N ASP A 90 4.40 -4.64 -4.88
CA ASP A 90 4.85 -4.88 -3.50
C ASP A 90 6.36 -5.09 -3.41
N VAL A 91 6.94 -5.92 -4.30
CA VAL A 91 8.41 -6.13 -4.39
C VAL A 91 9.15 -4.83 -4.70
N GLN A 92 8.65 -4.01 -5.61
CA GLN A 92 9.26 -2.72 -5.95
C GLN A 92 9.24 -1.74 -4.75
N ILE A 93 8.15 -1.74 -3.98
CA ILE A 93 8.06 -0.93 -2.75
C ILE A 93 8.99 -1.49 -1.68
N ALA A 94 9.09 -2.81 -1.52
CA ALA A 94 10.00 -3.44 -0.57
C ALA A 94 11.45 -3.05 -0.85
N PHE A 95 11.89 -3.07 -2.11
CA PHE A 95 13.22 -2.63 -2.50
C PHE A 95 13.47 -1.16 -2.09
N ALA A 96 12.52 -0.24 -2.35
CA ALA A 96 12.65 1.15 -1.95
C ALA A 96 12.68 1.32 -0.41
N ASN A 97 11.88 0.55 0.32
CA ASN A 97 11.85 0.55 1.77
C ASN A 97 13.15 0.01 2.36
N GLU A 98 13.69 -1.07 1.83
CA GLU A 98 14.98 -1.62 2.25
C GLU A 98 16.13 -0.61 2.01
N LEU A 99 16.18 0.03 0.84
CA LEU A 99 17.12 1.13 0.58
C LEU A 99 17.01 2.22 1.64
N SER A 100 15.81 2.57 2.08
CA SER A 100 15.64 3.59 3.11
C SER A 100 16.19 3.18 4.48
N LEU A 101 16.14 1.89 4.82
CA LEU A 101 16.77 1.35 6.05
C LEU A 101 18.29 1.41 5.96
N ILE A 102 18.85 1.02 4.81
CA ILE A 102 20.30 1.09 4.53
C ILE A 102 20.79 2.53 4.59
N CYS A 103 20.06 3.45 3.93
CA CYS A 103 20.41 4.88 3.89
C CYS A 103 20.39 5.51 5.28
N ASP A 104 19.40 5.21 6.11
CA ASP A 104 19.34 5.67 7.50
C ASP A 104 20.60 5.25 8.30
N LYS A 105 21.02 4.00 8.16
CA LYS A 105 22.21 3.48 8.83
C LYS A 105 23.50 4.07 8.26
N ALA A 106 23.53 4.36 6.97
CA ALA A 106 24.69 4.90 6.26
C ALA A 106 24.80 6.43 6.32
N GLY A 107 23.82 7.13 6.88
CA GLY A 107 23.75 8.60 6.87
C GLY A 107 23.53 9.20 5.48
N ILE A 108 22.83 8.49 4.60
CA ILE A 108 22.53 8.89 3.22
C ILE A 108 21.07 9.35 3.14
N ASN A 109 20.84 10.44 2.39
CA ASN A 109 19.49 10.86 2.06
C ASN A 109 18.89 9.95 0.99
N VAL A 110 17.90 9.12 1.37
CA VAL A 110 17.27 8.16 0.45
C VAL A 110 16.51 8.84 -0.69
N TRP A 111 15.95 10.02 -0.46
CA TRP A 111 15.21 10.76 -1.48
C TRP A 111 16.14 11.26 -2.59
N GLU A 112 17.30 11.78 -2.20
CA GLU A 112 18.36 12.16 -3.13
C GLU A 112 18.89 10.94 -3.88
N LEU A 113 19.23 9.86 -3.17
CA LEU A 113 19.71 8.62 -3.78
C LEU A 113 18.75 8.11 -4.86
N VAL A 114 17.45 7.97 -4.53
CA VAL A 114 16.44 7.48 -5.47
C VAL A 114 16.28 8.41 -6.67
N ASN A 115 16.33 9.74 -6.45
CA ASN A 115 16.24 10.70 -7.53
C ASN A 115 17.46 10.60 -8.48
N LEU A 116 18.66 10.44 -7.95
CA LEU A 116 19.89 10.29 -8.75
C LEU A 116 19.92 8.94 -9.47
N ALA A 117 19.61 7.83 -8.79
CA ALA A 117 19.57 6.52 -9.39
C ALA A 117 18.57 6.43 -10.56
N ASN A 118 17.42 7.08 -10.43
CA ASN A 118 16.41 7.15 -11.49
C ASN A 118 16.79 8.03 -12.70
N LYS A 119 17.97 8.70 -12.67
CA LYS A 119 18.51 9.31 -13.90
C LYS A 119 19.07 8.27 -14.87
N HIS A 120 19.35 7.07 -14.39
CA HIS A 120 19.77 5.98 -15.25
C HIS A 120 18.57 5.47 -16.09
N PRO A 121 18.68 5.37 -17.42
CA PRO A 121 17.54 5.17 -18.32
C PRO A 121 16.80 3.83 -18.15
N ARG A 122 17.37 2.86 -17.46
CA ARG A 122 16.78 1.53 -17.20
C ARG A 122 16.41 1.32 -15.74
N VAL A 123 16.43 2.36 -14.91
CA VAL A 123 16.13 2.27 -13.47
C VAL A 123 14.91 3.11 -13.15
N ASN A 124 13.96 2.50 -12.43
CA ASN A 124 12.77 3.19 -11.93
C ASN A 124 12.45 2.70 -10.51
N ILE A 125 13.16 3.23 -9.54
CA ILE A 125 12.95 2.92 -8.11
C ILE A 125 11.78 3.75 -7.60
N LEU A 126 10.87 3.09 -6.88
CA LEU A 126 9.72 3.76 -6.25
C LEU A 126 10.17 4.58 -5.03
N GLN A 127 9.29 5.44 -4.55
CA GLN A 127 9.56 6.19 -3.32
C GLN A 127 9.31 5.29 -2.11
N PRO A 128 10.21 5.28 -1.11
CA PRO A 128 9.98 4.57 0.14
C PRO A 128 8.84 5.20 0.96
N GLY A 129 8.32 4.44 1.92
CA GLY A 129 7.27 4.90 2.82
C GLY A 129 7.31 4.15 4.16
N CYS A 130 6.20 4.13 4.87
CA CYS A 130 6.07 3.46 6.16
C CYS A 130 5.81 1.95 6.06
N GLY A 131 5.69 1.42 4.87
CA GLY A 131 5.25 0.05 4.57
C GLY A 131 4.19 0.04 3.48
N VAL A 132 3.46 -1.06 3.36
CA VAL A 132 2.39 -1.23 2.35
C VAL A 132 1.07 -1.52 3.03
N GLY A 133 0.07 -0.71 2.72
CA GLY A 133 -1.31 -0.85 3.19
C GLY A 133 -2.32 -1.02 2.05
N GLY A 134 -3.60 -0.93 2.41
CA GLY A 134 -4.71 -1.17 1.51
C GLY A 134 -5.08 -2.65 1.40
N HIS A 135 -6.16 -2.93 0.69
CA HIS A 135 -6.76 -4.26 0.66
C HIS A 135 -6.31 -5.14 -0.53
N CYS A 136 -5.46 -4.63 -1.41
CA CYS A 136 -4.95 -5.37 -2.57
C CYS A 136 -3.45 -5.66 -2.42
N ILE A 137 -2.59 -4.64 -2.50
CA ILE A 137 -1.14 -4.85 -2.53
C ILE A 137 -0.62 -5.49 -1.23
N ALA A 138 -1.23 -5.18 -0.08
CA ALA A 138 -0.88 -5.78 1.20
C ALA A 138 -1.33 -7.24 1.35
N VAL A 139 -2.26 -7.73 0.53
CA VAL A 139 -2.95 -9.02 0.69
C VAL A 139 -2.67 -9.99 -0.47
N ASP A 140 -2.75 -9.53 -1.72
CA ASP A 140 -2.65 -10.40 -2.91
C ASP A 140 -1.36 -11.24 -2.98
N PRO A 141 -0.18 -10.74 -2.56
CA PRO A 141 1.04 -11.56 -2.52
C PRO A 141 0.90 -12.83 -1.68
N TYR A 142 0.12 -12.81 -0.61
CA TYR A 142 -0.09 -13.98 0.24
C TYR A 142 -0.84 -15.11 -0.46
N PHE A 143 -1.67 -14.84 -1.46
CA PHE A 143 -2.29 -15.89 -2.26
C PHE A 143 -1.25 -16.66 -3.08
N ILE A 144 -0.22 -15.98 -3.59
CA ILE A 144 0.88 -16.64 -4.30
C ILE A 144 1.75 -17.44 -3.32
N THR A 145 2.12 -16.83 -2.19
CA THR A 145 3.02 -17.49 -1.22
C THR A 145 2.35 -18.66 -0.51
N ALA A 146 1.03 -18.65 -0.35
CA ALA A 146 0.27 -19.77 0.20
C ALA A 146 0.18 -20.95 -0.77
N ASP A 147 -0.03 -20.69 -2.07
CA ASP A 147 -0.14 -21.73 -3.09
C ASP A 147 1.24 -22.30 -3.49
N PHE A 148 2.30 -21.46 -3.44
CA PHE A 148 3.66 -21.80 -3.93
C PHE A 148 4.75 -21.40 -2.93
N PRO A 149 4.77 -21.94 -1.71
CA PRO A 149 5.68 -21.49 -0.65
C PRO A 149 7.16 -21.73 -0.95
N ALA A 150 7.49 -22.75 -1.73
CA ALA A 150 8.87 -23.08 -2.09
C ALA A 150 9.43 -22.15 -3.19
N GLU A 151 8.59 -21.72 -4.11
CA GLU A 151 8.96 -20.97 -5.32
C GLU A 151 8.85 -19.45 -5.13
N SER A 152 8.08 -18.95 -4.15
CA SER A 152 7.72 -17.53 -3.98
C SER A 152 8.60 -16.77 -2.97
N LYS A 153 9.87 -17.15 -2.82
CA LYS A 153 10.77 -16.57 -1.80
C LYS A 153 10.88 -15.05 -1.89
N LEU A 154 11.15 -14.51 -3.07
CA LEU A 154 11.25 -13.06 -3.27
C LEU A 154 9.97 -12.31 -2.87
N ILE A 155 8.81 -12.87 -3.20
CA ILE A 155 7.51 -12.27 -2.86
C ILE A 155 7.29 -12.31 -1.35
N SER A 156 7.65 -13.42 -0.70
CA SER A 156 7.58 -13.57 0.76
C SER A 156 8.51 -12.57 1.47
N ASP A 157 9.79 -12.54 1.07
CA ASP A 157 10.78 -11.63 1.66
C ASP A 157 10.37 -10.16 1.47
N ALA A 158 9.79 -9.79 0.33
CA ALA A 158 9.28 -8.45 0.10
C ALA A 158 8.14 -8.07 1.07
N ARG A 159 7.23 -9.01 1.36
CA ARG A 159 6.19 -8.79 2.39
C ARG A 159 6.80 -8.60 3.78
N ASP A 160 7.80 -9.39 4.13
CA ASP A 160 8.48 -9.28 5.41
C ASP A 160 9.21 -7.93 5.54
N ILE A 161 9.89 -7.47 4.49
CA ILE A 161 10.53 -6.14 4.45
C ILE A 161 9.49 -5.02 4.63
N ASN A 162 8.38 -5.07 3.90
CA ASN A 162 7.33 -4.05 4.00
C ASN A 162 6.67 -4.03 5.39
N ASN A 163 6.45 -5.18 6.01
CA ASN A 163 5.94 -5.30 7.38
C ASN A 163 6.97 -4.80 8.40
N TYR A 164 8.23 -5.21 8.25
CA TYR A 164 9.32 -4.77 9.11
C TYR A 164 9.53 -3.25 9.06
N LYS A 165 9.35 -2.62 7.88
CA LYS A 165 9.44 -1.17 7.74
C LYS A 165 8.49 -0.43 8.66
N SER A 166 7.26 -0.90 8.82
CA SER A 166 6.28 -0.29 9.74
C SER A 166 6.71 -0.43 11.20
N PHE A 167 7.22 -1.59 11.57
CA PHE A 167 7.78 -1.82 12.91
C PHE A 167 8.98 -0.89 13.17
N TRP A 168 9.92 -0.83 12.23
CA TRP A 168 11.10 0.03 12.31
C TRP A 168 10.75 1.52 12.46
N CYS A 169 9.75 2.01 11.72
CA CYS A 169 9.26 3.39 11.89
C CYS A 169 8.74 3.63 13.31
N ALA A 170 7.98 2.70 13.87
CA ALA A 170 7.48 2.82 15.24
C ALA A 170 8.62 2.88 16.25
N GLU A 171 9.65 2.04 16.10
CA GLU A 171 10.84 2.05 16.98
C GLU A 171 11.64 3.36 16.85
N LYS A 172 11.78 3.92 15.64
CA LYS A 172 12.42 5.24 15.47
C LYS A 172 11.69 6.35 16.20
N VAL A 173 10.34 6.35 16.17
CA VAL A 173 9.55 7.34 16.92
C VAL A 173 9.75 7.17 18.42
N LYS A 174 9.72 5.94 18.93
CA LYS A 174 9.95 5.67 20.36
C LYS A 174 11.35 6.11 20.80
N ASN A 175 12.38 5.84 19.99
CA ASN A 175 13.74 6.29 20.29
C ASN A 175 13.83 7.82 20.33
N ALA A 176 13.24 8.52 19.38
CA ALA A 176 13.18 9.98 19.39
C ALA A 176 12.47 10.54 20.63
N MET A 177 11.40 9.86 21.08
CA MET A 177 10.71 10.22 22.33
C MET A 177 11.61 10.04 23.56
N LEU A 178 12.35 8.94 23.66
CA LEU A 178 13.29 8.69 24.73
C LEU A 178 14.45 9.68 24.73
N GLU A 179 15.02 9.99 23.56
CA GLU A 179 16.07 11.01 23.41
C GLU A 179 15.58 12.40 23.88
N PHE A 180 14.36 12.76 23.51
CA PHE A 180 13.76 14.01 23.96
C PHE A 180 13.59 14.02 25.48
N GLU A 181 13.06 12.93 26.06
CA GLU A 181 12.83 12.83 27.52
C GLU A 181 14.15 12.91 28.30
N LEU A 182 15.20 12.23 27.84
CA LEU A 182 16.53 12.30 28.44
C LEU A 182 17.11 13.71 28.38
N LYS A 183 16.94 14.41 27.27
CA LYS A 183 17.49 15.76 27.07
C LYS A 183 16.72 16.83 27.85
N HIS A 184 15.40 16.72 27.94
CA HIS A 184 14.52 17.78 28.46
C HIS A 184 13.90 17.48 29.81
N HIS A 185 14.12 16.26 30.36
CA HIS A 185 13.57 15.78 31.63
C HIS A 185 12.03 15.90 31.73
N ARG A 186 11.34 15.77 30.60
CA ARG A 186 9.89 15.76 30.48
C ARG A 186 9.44 14.95 29.27
N LYS A 187 8.21 14.46 29.30
CA LYS A 187 7.59 13.78 28.15
C LYS A 187 7.41 14.73 26.96
N PRO A 188 7.66 14.26 25.72
CA PRO A 188 7.33 15.06 24.53
C PRO A 188 5.84 15.09 24.25
N CYS A 189 5.38 16.14 23.58
CA CYS A 189 4.17 16.13 22.77
C CYS A 189 4.56 15.69 21.36
N VAL A 190 3.87 14.69 20.80
CA VAL A 190 4.19 14.06 19.52
C VAL A 190 3.02 14.20 18.55
N ALA A 191 3.24 14.77 17.36
CA ALA A 191 2.24 14.82 16.29
C ALA A 191 2.47 13.66 15.33
N MET A 192 1.48 12.77 15.19
CA MET A 192 1.46 11.67 14.22
C MET A 192 0.66 12.11 13.00
N MET A 193 1.36 12.49 11.93
CA MET A 193 0.82 13.18 10.76
C MET A 193 0.44 12.18 9.65
N GLY A 194 -0.85 11.88 9.56
CA GLY A 194 -1.47 10.95 8.60
C GLY A 194 -1.74 9.58 9.19
N LEU A 195 -2.93 9.04 8.88
CA LEU A 195 -3.38 7.69 9.24
C LEU A 195 -3.73 6.85 8.01
N ALA A 196 -4.05 7.47 6.86
CA ALA A 196 -4.43 6.76 5.66
C ALA A 196 -3.25 5.97 5.06
N PHE A 197 -3.54 4.86 4.39
CA PHE A 197 -2.47 4.06 3.77
C PHE A 197 -1.87 4.71 2.52
N LYS A 198 -2.51 5.72 1.96
CA LYS A 198 -2.11 6.44 0.75
C LYS A 198 -2.45 7.93 0.88
N PRO A 199 -1.66 8.84 0.26
CA PRO A 199 -1.96 10.27 0.30
C PRO A 199 -3.33 10.64 -0.30
N ASN A 200 -3.99 11.61 0.33
CA ASN A 200 -5.21 12.27 -0.16
C ASN A 200 -6.43 11.35 -0.33
N ILE A 201 -6.53 10.34 0.52
CA ILE A 201 -7.70 9.45 0.63
C ILE A 201 -8.11 9.30 2.11
N ASP A 202 -9.32 8.80 2.33
CA ASP A 202 -9.89 8.52 3.65
C ASP A 202 -9.83 7.03 4.07
N ASP A 203 -9.12 6.20 3.31
CA ASP A 203 -9.05 4.76 3.55
C ASP A 203 -7.92 4.39 4.52
N LEU A 204 -8.30 3.82 5.66
CA LEU A 204 -7.41 3.42 6.75
C LEU A 204 -7.19 1.90 6.83
N ARG A 205 -7.66 1.12 5.84
CA ARG A 205 -7.54 -0.35 5.86
C ARG A 205 -6.08 -0.76 5.71
N GLU A 206 -5.63 -1.68 6.57
CA GLU A 206 -4.25 -2.19 6.60
C GLU A 206 -3.19 -1.06 6.55
N SER A 207 -3.50 0.12 7.11
CA SER A 207 -2.61 1.26 7.04
C SER A 207 -1.37 1.09 7.93
N PRO A 208 -0.15 1.18 7.36
CA PRO A 208 1.09 1.27 8.12
C PRO A 208 1.11 2.45 9.09
N ALA A 209 0.61 3.62 8.67
CA ALA A 209 0.56 4.81 9.49
C ALA A 209 -0.31 4.61 10.74
N LYS A 210 -1.48 3.98 10.58
CA LYS A 210 -2.36 3.59 11.68
C LYS A 210 -1.69 2.58 12.61
N TYR A 211 -1.00 1.57 12.06
CA TYR A 211 -0.24 0.58 12.84
C TYR A 211 0.84 1.26 13.70
N ILE A 212 1.66 2.13 13.09
CA ILE A 212 2.73 2.86 13.76
C ILE A 212 2.16 3.71 14.90
N THR A 213 1.13 4.51 14.62
CA THR A 213 0.45 5.35 15.62
C THR A 213 -0.06 4.52 16.79
N THR A 214 -0.72 3.39 16.51
CA THR A 214 -1.22 2.48 17.55
C THR A 214 -0.09 1.92 18.41
N LYS A 215 1.03 1.47 17.78
CA LYS A 215 2.18 0.92 18.49
C LYS A 215 2.89 1.94 19.37
N VAL A 216 3.02 3.16 18.90
CA VAL A 216 3.61 4.26 19.68
C VAL A 216 2.71 4.58 20.87
N MET A 217 1.40 4.73 20.69
CA MET A 217 0.46 4.99 21.78
C MET A 217 0.44 3.88 22.85
N GLN A 218 0.47 2.62 22.42
CA GLN A 218 0.49 1.46 23.35
C GLN A 218 1.77 1.38 24.18
N SER A 219 2.89 1.84 23.64
CA SER A 219 4.20 1.72 24.28
C SER A 219 4.57 2.92 25.15
N CYS A 220 3.93 4.06 24.97
CA CYS A 220 4.30 5.33 25.56
C CYS A 220 3.18 5.86 26.48
N ASN A 221 3.01 5.20 27.64
CA ASN A 221 2.06 5.64 28.66
C ASN A 221 2.39 7.08 29.11
N ASN A 222 1.36 7.96 29.15
CA ASN A 222 1.43 9.35 29.57
C ASN A 222 2.20 10.32 28.65
N ALA A 223 2.50 9.95 27.39
CA ALA A 223 2.91 10.95 26.40
C ALA A 223 1.68 11.60 25.76
N ASP A 224 1.78 12.89 25.45
CA ASP A 224 0.74 13.60 24.71
C ASP A 224 0.91 13.34 23.21
N ILE A 225 0.04 12.48 22.65
CA ILE A 225 0.09 12.10 21.24
C ILE A 225 -1.08 12.71 20.49
N LEU A 226 -0.79 13.65 19.62
CA LEU A 226 -1.74 14.32 18.72
C LEU A 226 -1.83 13.55 17.41
N VAL A 227 -2.99 12.98 17.15
CA VAL A 227 -3.21 12.17 15.94
C VAL A 227 -3.90 13.02 14.88
N VAL A 228 -3.35 13.01 13.66
CA VAL A 228 -3.78 13.86 12.56
C VAL A 228 -4.16 13.03 11.35
N GLU A 229 -5.36 13.26 10.80
CA GLU A 229 -5.77 12.75 9.50
C GLU A 229 -6.72 13.76 8.81
N PRO A 230 -6.22 14.54 7.84
CA PRO A 230 -7.02 15.61 7.23
C PRO A 230 -8.23 15.12 6.42
N ASN A 231 -8.18 13.90 5.91
CA ASN A 231 -9.21 13.36 5.01
C ASN A 231 -10.30 12.57 5.74
N VAL A 232 -10.22 12.46 7.10
CA VAL A 232 -11.20 11.75 7.92
C VAL A 232 -11.76 12.71 8.97
N LYS A 233 -13.07 12.86 9.06
CA LYS A 233 -13.71 13.76 10.03
C LYS A 233 -13.68 13.24 11.46
N GLU A 234 -13.90 11.94 11.63
CA GLU A 234 -14.00 11.27 12.93
C GLU A 234 -13.36 9.89 12.87
N HIS A 235 -12.80 9.41 13.98
CA HIS A 235 -12.30 8.06 14.11
C HIS A 235 -12.68 7.47 15.48
N ASN A 236 -13.14 6.21 15.50
CA ASN A 236 -13.68 5.56 16.71
C ASN A 236 -12.66 5.33 17.83
N VAL A 237 -11.36 5.30 17.50
CA VAL A 237 -10.27 5.00 18.44
C VAL A 237 -9.42 6.22 18.72
N PHE A 238 -9.16 7.05 17.72
CA PHE A 238 -8.27 8.19 17.82
C PHE A 238 -9.07 9.51 17.88
N LYS A 239 -8.76 10.35 18.86
CA LYS A 239 -9.20 11.76 18.83
C LYS A 239 -8.32 12.49 17.82
N LEU A 240 -8.92 12.91 16.70
CA LEU A 240 -8.21 13.64 15.66
C LEU A 240 -7.98 15.09 16.07
N THR A 241 -6.82 15.63 15.71
CA THR A 241 -6.39 17.01 15.93
C THR A 241 -6.15 17.68 14.56
N ASP A 242 -6.42 18.96 14.46
CA ASP A 242 -6.07 19.76 13.27
C ASP A 242 -4.56 19.70 13.01
N TYR A 243 -4.16 19.58 11.73
CA TYR A 243 -2.75 19.38 11.38
C TYR A 243 -1.85 20.58 11.73
N ARG A 244 -2.35 21.81 11.65
CA ARG A 244 -1.59 23.02 12.04
C ARG A 244 -1.46 23.11 13.54
N GLU A 245 -2.55 22.86 14.26
CA GLU A 245 -2.54 22.84 15.73
C GLU A 245 -1.57 21.77 16.25
N ALA A 246 -1.62 20.55 15.73
CA ALA A 246 -0.73 19.48 16.12
C ALA A 246 0.74 19.80 15.78
N TYR A 247 0.97 20.33 14.58
CA TYR A 247 2.30 20.73 14.12
C TYR A 247 2.92 21.82 15.02
N ASP A 248 2.15 22.83 15.43
CA ASP A 248 2.63 23.92 16.26
C ASP A 248 2.90 23.49 17.70
N LYS A 249 2.03 22.66 18.29
CA LYS A 249 2.15 22.20 19.68
C LYS A 249 3.22 21.15 19.90
N ALA A 250 3.46 20.27 18.91
CA ALA A 250 4.33 19.12 19.08
C ALA A 250 5.81 19.49 19.24
N ASN A 251 6.52 18.70 20.04
CA ASN A 251 7.98 18.72 20.13
C ASN A 251 8.61 17.79 19.09
N ILE A 252 7.91 16.70 18.77
CA ILE A 252 8.29 15.70 17.75
C ILE A 252 7.17 15.64 16.74
N VAL A 253 7.50 15.82 15.45
CA VAL A 253 6.55 15.72 14.35
C VAL A 253 6.92 14.55 13.45
N VAL A 254 5.98 13.63 13.26
CA VAL A 254 6.19 12.38 12.54
C VAL A 254 5.30 12.33 11.31
N PHE A 255 5.85 12.44 10.12
CA PHE A 255 5.10 12.34 8.86
C PHE A 255 5.04 10.88 8.40
N LEU A 256 3.82 10.33 8.39
CA LEU A 256 3.55 8.94 8.04
C LEU A 256 2.88 8.79 6.67
N THR A 257 2.09 9.80 6.26
CA THR A 257 1.42 9.85 4.96
C THR A 257 1.56 11.24 4.36
N ALA A 258 2.03 11.33 3.11
CA ALA A 258 2.34 12.62 2.46
C ALA A 258 1.10 13.30 1.87
N HIS A 259 0.15 13.70 2.74
CA HIS A 259 -1.03 14.47 2.31
C HIS A 259 -0.65 15.85 1.77
N LYS A 260 -1.48 16.39 0.87
CA LYS A 260 -1.25 17.71 0.26
C LYS A 260 -1.21 18.83 1.28
N GLU A 261 -2.00 18.73 2.35
CA GLU A 261 -2.06 19.69 3.44
C GLU A 261 -0.72 19.85 4.17
N PHE A 262 0.03 18.77 4.29
CA PHE A 262 1.34 18.80 4.97
C PHE A 262 2.44 19.48 4.15
N LYS A 263 2.27 19.62 2.84
CA LYS A 263 3.19 20.35 1.97
C LYS A 263 3.17 21.87 2.18
N GLU A 264 2.15 22.38 2.87
CA GLU A 264 2.07 23.78 3.26
C GLU A 264 2.94 24.10 4.49
N LEU A 265 3.39 23.06 5.21
CA LEU A 265 4.25 23.21 6.39
C LEU A 265 5.71 23.39 5.97
N SER A 266 6.52 24.02 6.81
CA SER A 266 7.96 24.18 6.58
C SER A 266 8.76 23.28 7.50
N TRP A 267 9.99 22.92 7.13
CA TRP A 267 10.89 22.21 8.04
C TRP A 267 11.27 23.13 9.20
N ARG A 268 11.24 22.60 10.44
CA ARG A 268 11.54 23.38 11.65
C ARG A 268 12.70 22.74 12.43
N GLU A 269 13.78 23.52 12.62
CA GLU A 269 14.97 23.09 13.36
C GLU A 269 14.77 23.08 14.89
N ASP A 270 13.76 23.77 15.40
CA ASP A 270 13.40 23.79 16.82
C ASP A 270 12.60 22.57 17.27
N LYS A 271 12.27 21.66 16.36
CA LYS A 271 11.52 20.42 16.62
C LYS A 271 12.29 19.19 16.09
N MET A 272 12.03 18.04 16.69
CA MET A 272 12.48 16.76 16.09
C MET A 272 11.50 16.37 14.97
N MET A 273 12.00 16.36 13.73
CA MET A 273 11.21 16.08 12.54
C MET A 273 11.56 14.69 12.00
N LEU A 274 10.59 13.79 11.93
CA LEU A 274 10.74 12.46 11.34
C LEU A 274 9.85 12.36 10.09
N ASP A 275 10.45 12.37 8.92
CA ASP A 275 9.73 12.27 7.64
C ASP A 275 9.96 10.91 6.99
N PHE A 276 9.04 9.98 7.18
CA PHE A 276 9.11 8.63 6.61
C PHE A 276 8.47 8.50 5.22
N CYS A 277 7.81 9.55 4.72
CA CYS A 277 7.04 9.50 3.48
C CYS A 277 7.42 10.58 2.45
N GLY A 278 8.42 11.42 2.76
CA GLY A 278 8.98 12.40 1.83
C GLY A 278 8.09 13.61 1.61
N VAL A 279 7.51 14.17 2.67
CA VAL A 279 6.81 15.46 2.60
C VAL A 279 7.78 16.56 2.20
N PHE A 280 8.98 16.56 2.78
CA PHE A 280 9.97 17.61 2.57
C PHE A 280 11.11 17.24 1.61
N LYS A 281 11.28 16.02 1.16
CA LYS A 281 12.26 15.53 0.16
C LYS A 281 13.54 16.37 0.04
N LYS A 282 14.17 16.66 1.16
CA LYS A 282 15.43 17.39 1.22
C LYS A 282 16.62 16.45 1.21
#